data_eab5297d1cb190611ce81bafd4d741c2
#
_entry.id   eab5297d1cb190611ce81bafd4d741c2
#
_cell.length_a   1.000
_cell.length_b   1.000
_cell.length_c   1.000
_cell.angle_alpha   90.00
_cell.angle_beta   90.00
_cell.angle_gamma   90.00
#
_symmetry.space_group_name_H-M   'P 1'
#
loop_
_entity.id
_entity.type
_entity.pdbx_description
1 polymer ?
#
loop_
_entity_poly.entity_id
_entity_poly.type
_entity_poly.pdbx_seq_one_letter_code
_entity_poly.pdbx_strand_id
1 'polypeptide(L)'
;MNRKRKWEKEERREAITDVIRQNPCFTDEDLAKRFSVSAATIRLDRQMLGIPQMRKRIEKAVSEHPSGFHEELQILDMEKGKKGLALFHTTEEMTDRSGMVSADRLYAAAADFAQSLAGQVFTPVQVGNIKYKEPVGSGEQLVLKGKIALMKVNRKYIYISFFKSCLLYTSP
;
A
#
# COMPACT_ATOMS: atom_id res chain seq x y z
N MET A 1 -20.73 17.17 -21.82
CA MET A 1 -20.65 17.72 -20.44
C MET A 1 -21.13 16.65 -19.47
N ASN A 2 -20.21 16.02 -18.76
CA ASN A 2 -20.55 14.95 -17.82
C ASN A 2 -20.99 15.60 -16.50
N ARG A 3 -22.31 15.61 -16.22
CA ARG A 3 -22.82 16.08 -14.92
C ARG A 3 -22.23 15.17 -13.83
N LYS A 4 -21.35 15.71 -12.99
CA LYS A 4 -20.89 15.02 -11.79
C LYS A 4 -22.10 14.62 -10.97
N ARG A 5 -22.29 13.33 -10.74
CA ARG A 5 -23.37 12.78 -9.91
C ARG A 5 -23.27 13.41 -8.51
N LYS A 6 -24.31 14.11 -8.09
CA LYS A 6 -24.40 14.64 -6.73
C LYS A 6 -24.91 13.50 -5.84
N TRP A 7 -24.04 13.04 -4.97
CA TRP A 7 -24.38 11.98 -4.01
C TRP A 7 -25.28 12.53 -2.90
N GLU A 8 -26.37 11.87 -2.63
CA GLU A 8 -27.12 12.10 -1.39
C GLU A 8 -26.30 11.60 -0.20
N LYS A 9 -26.58 12.16 0.99
CA LYS A 9 -25.71 11.95 2.17
C LYS A 9 -25.69 10.48 2.59
N GLU A 10 -26.84 9.84 2.67
CA GLU A 10 -26.98 8.44 3.06
C GLU A 10 -26.38 7.51 2.01
N GLU A 11 -26.73 7.71 0.75
CA GLU A 11 -26.18 6.95 -0.37
C GLU A 11 -24.64 7.02 -0.42
N ARG A 12 -24.09 8.20 -0.18
CA ARG A 12 -22.65 8.39 -0.12
C ARG A 12 -22.01 7.62 1.03
N ARG A 13 -22.63 7.60 2.21
CA ARG A 13 -22.14 6.89 3.39
C ARG A 13 -22.12 5.39 3.19
N GLU A 14 -23.18 4.81 2.62
CA GLU A 14 -23.21 3.39 2.26
C GLU A 14 -22.09 3.07 1.25
N ALA A 15 -21.98 3.85 0.19
CA ALA A 15 -20.95 3.67 -0.81
C ALA A 15 -19.51 3.84 -0.25
N ILE A 16 -19.29 4.74 0.72
CA ILE A 16 -18.01 4.88 1.43
C ILE A 16 -17.70 3.59 2.20
N THR A 17 -18.69 3.03 2.89
CA THR A 17 -18.52 1.78 3.64
C THR A 17 -18.11 0.63 2.73
N ASP A 18 -18.77 0.46 1.60
CA ASP A 18 -18.46 -0.60 0.64
C ASP A 18 -17.08 -0.42 0.00
N VAL A 19 -16.75 0.80 -0.40
CA VAL A 19 -15.44 1.13 -0.97
C VAL A 19 -14.31 0.85 0.02
N ILE A 20 -14.48 1.22 1.29
CA ILE A 20 -13.48 0.99 2.33
C ILE A 20 -13.39 -0.50 2.70
N ARG A 21 -14.50 -1.24 2.66
CA ARG A 21 -14.51 -2.69 2.91
C ARG A 21 -13.75 -3.43 1.82
N GLN A 22 -13.91 -3.02 0.56
CA GLN A 22 -13.18 -3.60 -0.57
C GLN A 22 -11.71 -3.21 -0.57
N ASN A 23 -11.39 -2.01 -0.10
CA ASN A 23 -10.03 -1.49 -0.05
C ASN A 23 -9.83 -0.58 1.17
N PRO A 24 -9.24 -1.09 2.25
CA PRO A 24 -9.00 -0.33 3.47
C PRO A 24 -7.97 0.80 3.32
N CYS A 25 -7.27 0.86 2.18
CA CYS A 25 -6.15 1.78 1.96
C CYS A 25 -6.55 3.13 1.33
N PHE A 26 -7.84 3.36 1.04
CA PHE A 26 -8.29 4.66 0.55
C PHE A 26 -8.06 5.75 1.58
N THR A 27 -7.37 6.83 1.18
CA THR A 27 -7.24 8.05 1.99
C THR A 27 -8.53 8.88 1.96
N ASP A 28 -8.68 9.82 2.89
CA ASP A 28 -9.80 10.76 2.85
C ASP A 28 -9.78 11.60 1.57
N GLU A 29 -8.59 11.89 1.03
CA GLU A 29 -8.39 12.61 -0.25
C GLU A 29 -8.80 11.77 -1.46
N ASP A 30 -8.49 10.47 -1.48
CA ASP A 30 -8.90 9.58 -2.56
C ASP A 30 -10.43 9.43 -2.60
N LEU A 31 -11.05 9.26 -1.43
CA LEU A 31 -12.51 9.21 -1.30
C LEU A 31 -13.16 10.54 -1.70
N ALA A 32 -12.58 11.67 -1.29
CA ALA A 32 -13.06 12.99 -1.65
C ALA A 32 -13.11 13.19 -3.18
N LYS A 33 -12.05 12.78 -3.88
CA LYS A 33 -12.00 12.78 -5.34
C LYS A 33 -13.06 11.87 -5.95
N ARG A 34 -13.20 10.64 -5.44
CA ARG A 34 -14.15 9.65 -5.94
C ARG A 34 -15.59 10.10 -5.82
N PHE A 35 -15.96 10.69 -4.67
CA PHE A 35 -17.31 11.14 -4.39
C PHE A 35 -17.57 12.60 -4.75
N SER A 36 -16.56 13.32 -5.28
CA SER A 36 -16.64 14.75 -5.64
C SER A 36 -17.09 15.65 -4.48
N VAL A 37 -16.56 15.39 -3.29
CA VAL A 37 -16.78 16.18 -2.07
C VAL A 37 -15.45 16.60 -1.46
N SER A 38 -15.47 17.41 -0.39
CA SER A 38 -14.25 17.76 0.33
C SER A 38 -13.73 16.62 1.22
N ALA A 39 -12.43 16.58 1.48
CA ALA A 39 -11.84 15.63 2.43
C ALA A 39 -12.43 15.80 3.84
N ALA A 40 -12.80 17.03 4.23
CA ALA A 40 -13.49 17.31 5.48
C ALA A 40 -14.87 16.62 5.54
N THR A 41 -15.63 16.63 4.45
CA THR A 41 -16.91 15.91 4.34
C THR A 41 -16.71 14.39 4.51
N ILE A 42 -15.71 13.81 3.85
CA ILE A 42 -15.38 12.39 4.00
C ILE A 42 -15.00 12.05 5.44
N ARG A 43 -14.21 12.92 6.08
CA ARG A 43 -13.81 12.73 7.48
C ARG A 43 -15.01 12.68 8.42
N LEU A 44 -15.97 13.59 8.25
CA LEU A 44 -17.22 13.61 9.02
C LEU A 44 -18.07 12.36 8.73
N ASP A 45 -18.26 12.00 7.47
CA ASP A 45 -19.03 10.81 7.11
C ASP A 45 -18.40 9.55 7.72
N ARG A 46 -17.09 9.41 7.63
CA ARG A 46 -16.34 8.29 8.20
C ARG A 46 -16.47 8.23 9.73
N GLN A 47 -16.40 9.37 10.41
CA GLN A 47 -16.61 9.46 11.87
C GLN A 47 -18.02 8.99 12.25
N MET A 48 -19.04 9.45 11.53
CA MET A 48 -20.43 9.04 11.78
C MET A 48 -20.67 7.55 11.54
N LEU A 49 -19.90 6.93 10.64
CA LEU A 49 -19.94 5.49 10.36
C LEU A 49 -19.07 4.67 11.31
N GLY A 50 -18.36 5.28 12.26
CA GLY A 50 -17.41 4.60 13.12
C GLY A 50 -16.19 4.01 12.39
N ILE A 51 -15.95 4.45 11.15
CA ILE A 51 -14.85 3.93 10.32
C ILE A 51 -13.55 4.65 10.68
N PRO A 52 -12.49 3.94 11.13
CA PRO A 52 -11.24 4.57 11.54
C PRO A 52 -10.51 5.18 10.34
N GLN A 53 -9.52 6.03 10.62
CA GLN A 53 -8.61 6.56 9.60
C GLN A 53 -7.87 5.41 8.89
N MET A 54 -7.45 5.64 7.65
CA MET A 54 -6.73 4.66 6.81
C MET A 54 -5.62 3.94 7.59
N ARG A 55 -4.82 4.68 8.33
CA ARG A 55 -3.75 4.15 9.18
C ARG A 55 -4.24 3.04 10.13
N LYS A 56 -5.27 3.33 10.95
CA LYS A 56 -5.83 2.35 11.89
C LYS A 56 -6.50 1.16 11.18
N ARG A 57 -7.02 1.37 9.97
CA ARG A 57 -7.55 0.27 9.16
C ARG A 57 -6.46 -0.67 8.67
N ILE A 58 -5.31 -0.10 8.26
CA ILE A 58 -4.13 -0.91 7.88
C ILE A 58 -3.58 -1.63 9.10
N GLU A 59 -3.42 -0.95 10.24
CA GLU A 59 -2.99 -1.57 11.51
C GLU A 59 -3.86 -2.77 11.86
N LYS A 60 -5.18 -2.61 11.74
CA LYS A 60 -6.13 -3.69 12.01
C LYS A 60 -5.97 -4.83 11.00
N ALA A 61 -5.87 -4.53 9.70
CA ALA A 61 -5.63 -5.53 8.67
C ALA A 61 -4.32 -6.30 8.90
N VAL A 62 -3.26 -5.61 9.34
CA VAL A 62 -1.98 -6.21 9.72
C VAL A 62 -2.12 -7.11 10.94
N SER A 63 -2.86 -6.68 11.98
CA SER A 63 -3.04 -7.46 13.22
C SER A 63 -3.99 -8.65 13.07
N GLU A 64 -4.92 -8.59 12.12
CA GLU A 64 -5.88 -9.67 11.83
C GLU A 64 -5.31 -10.76 10.90
N HIS A 65 -4.10 -10.56 10.35
CA HIS A 65 -3.37 -11.57 9.59
C HIS A 65 -2.18 -12.06 10.44
N PRO A 66 -2.41 -12.97 11.41
CA PRO A 66 -1.33 -13.53 12.19
C PRO A 66 -0.43 -14.35 11.28
N SER A 67 0.87 -14.17 11.47
CA SER A 67 1.97 -14.87 10.83
C SER A 67 1.72 -16.39 10.81
N GLY A 68 1.21 -16.88 9.70
CA GLY A 68 0.89 -18.31 9.51
C GLY A 68 0.71 -18.68 8.05
N PHE A 69 0.77 -17.75 7.15
CA PHE A 69 0.70 -18.01 5.71
C PHE A 69 2.08 -17.92 5.06
N HIS A 70 2.42 -18.95 4.32
CA HIS A 70 3.68 -19.12 3.59
C HIS A 70 3.88 -18.19 2.37
N GLU A 71 3.14 -17.09 2.27
CA GLU A 71 3.37 -16.09 1.25
C GLU A 71 4.08 -14.88 1.87
N GLU A 72 5.36 -14.78 1.57
CA GLU A 72 6.26 -13.71 2.04
C GLU A 72 5.77 -12.32 1.64
N LEU A 73 5.01 -12.22 0.55
CA LEU A 73 4.47 -10.97 0.00
C LEU A 73 2.95 -11.07 -0.21
N GLN A 74 2.19 -10.34 0.60
CA GLN A 74 0.73 -10.28 0.51
C GLN A 74 0.28 -8.94 -0.06
N ILE A 75 -0.40 -8.95 -1.18
CA ILE A 75 -0.97 -7.75 -1.78
C ILE A 75 -2.25 -7.37 -1.04
N LEU A 76 -2.28 -6.17 -0.44
CA LEU A 76 -3.44 -5.61 0.26
C LEU A 76 -4.35 -4.80 -0.67
N ASP A 77 -3.74 -4.05 -1.58
CA ASP A 77 -4.44 -3.21 -2.55
C ASP A 77 -3.61 -3.04 -3.80
N MET A 78 -4.26 -3.08 -4.96
CA MET A 78 -3.57 -2.88 -6.22
C MET A 78 -4.45 -2.24 -7.29
N GLU A 79 -4.07 -1.04 -7.69
CA GLU A 79 -4.53 -0.42 -8.92
C GLU A 79 -3.44 -0.64 -10.00
N LYS A 80 -3.57 -1.74 -10.76
CA LYS A 80 -2.58 -2.12 -11.78
C LYS A 80 -2.26 -0.93 -12.70
N GLY A 81 -1.00 -0.72 -12.94
CA GLY A 81 -0.52 0.39 -13.76
C GLY A 81 -0.42 1.74 -13.05
N LYS A 82 -0.78 1.84 -11.75
CA LYS A 82 -0.73 3.10 -11.02
C LYS A 82 -0.07 3.00 -9.66
N LYS A 83 -0.70 2.33 -8.70
CA LYS A 83 -0.22 2.24 -7.32
C LYS A 83 -0.64 0.92 -6.66
N GLY A 84 0.04 0.54 -5.61
CA GLY A 84 -0.32 -0.62 -4.82
C GLY A 84 0.25 -0.59 -3.42
N LEU A 85 -0.28 -1.46 -2.60
CA LEU A 85 0.12 -1.70 -1.22
C LEU A 85 0.23 -3.19 -0.99
N ALA A 86 1.30 -3.60 -0.32
CA ALA A 86 1.50 -4.98 0.08
C ALA A 86 2.10 -5.08 1.47
N LEU A 87 1.97 -6.23 2.10
CA LEU A 87 2.71 -6.63 3.29
C LEU A 87 3.81 -7.60 2.87
N PHE A 88 4.96 -7.45 3.49
CA PHE A 88 6.07 -8.38 3.37
C PHE A 88 6.50 -8.82 4.76
N HIS A 89 6.45 -10.12 4.98
CA HIS A 89 6.84 -10.72 6.24
C HIS A 89 8.25 -11.28 6.14
N THR A 90 9.13 -10.84 7.03
CA THR A 90 10.52 -11.28 7.03
C THR A 90 10.69 -12.53 7.88
N THR A 91 11.47 -13.47 7.41
CA THR A 91 11.77 -14.73 8.10
C THR A 91 13.26 -14.81 8.47
N GLU A 92 13.60 -15.76 9.33
CA GLU A 92 14.98 -16.00 9.75
C GLU A 92 15.87 -16.43 8.57
N GLU A 93 15.30 -17.14 7.59
CA GLU A 93 16.00 -17.60 6.39
C GLU A 93 16.42 -16.47 5.44
N MET A 94 15.84 -15.27 5.64
CA MET A 94 16.19 -14.08 4.86
C MET A 94 17.35 -13.29 5.44
N THR A 95 17.84 -13.68 6.63
CA THR A 95 18.87 -12.94 7.32
C THR A 95 20.26 -13.35 6.84
N ASP A 96 21.18 -12.40 6.88
CA ASP A 96 22.59 -12.60 6.66
C ASP A 96 23.32 -12.96 7.98
N ARG A 97 24.66 -13.03 7.94
CA ARG A 97 25.50 -13.32 9.10
C ARG A 97 25.38 -12.30 10.24
N SER A 98 24.84 -11.12 9.98
CA SER A 98 24.59 -10.09 11.00
C SER A 98 23.24 -10.25 11.70
N GLY A 99 22.41 -11.21 11.28
CA GLY A 99 21.06 -11.41 11.76
C GLY A 99 20.04 -10.41 11.18
N MET A 100 20.45 -9.65 10.19
CA MET A 100 19.58 -8.70 9.49
C MET A 100 19.14 -9.25 8.13
N VAL A 101 17.95 -8.87 7.70
CA VAL A 101 17.43 -9.25 6.37
C VAL A 101 18.37 -8.71 5.30
N SER A 102 18.83 -9.62 4.44
CA SER A 102 19.79 -9.27 3.41
C SER A 102 19.18 -8.38 2.31
N ALA A 103 20.01 -7.54 1.72
CA ALA A 103 19.58 -6.56 0.73
C ALA A 103 18.97 -7.18 -0.52
N ASP A 104 19.45 -8.35 -0.94
CA ASP A 104 18.92 -9.09 -2.09
C ASP A 104 17.48 -9.59 -1.85
N ARG A 105 17.14 -9.99 -0.63
CA ARG A 105 15.77 -10.40 -0.25
C ARG A 105 14.81 -9.24 -0.33
N LEU A 106 15.19 -8.09 0.21
CA LEU A 106 14.38 -6.87 0.10
C LEU A 106 14.23 -6.43 -1.37
N TYR A 107 15.29 -6.55 -2.15
CA TYR A 107 15.22 -6.23 -3.57
C TYR A 107 14.31 -7.20 -4.34
N ALA A 108 14.39 -8.50 -4.06
CA ALA A 108 13.52 -9.50 -4.69
C ALA A 108 12.04 -9.20 -4.38
N ALA A 109 11.69 -8.95 -3.13
CA ALA A 109 10.32 -8.56 -2.75
C ALA A 109 9.85 -7.27 -3.47
N ALA A 110 10.74 -6.28 -3.61
CA ALA A 110 10.43 -5.07 -4.36
C ALA A 110 10.21 -5.36 -5.86
N ALA A 111 11.01 -6.24 -6.46
CA ALA A 111 10.88 -6.61 -7.86
C ALA A 111 9.58 -7.37 -8.14
N ASP A 112 9.21 -8.31 -7.28
CA ASP A 112 7.96 -9.08 -7.39
C ASP A 112 6.74 -8.16 -7.25
N PHE A 113 6.79 -7.25 -6.29
CA PHE A 113 5.73 -6.26 -6.11
C PHE A 113 5.65 -5.31 -7.31
N ALA A 114 6.79 -4.90 -7.87
CA ALA A 114 6.82 -4.06 -9.06
C ALA A 114 6.23 -4.76 -10.28
N GLN A 115 6.49 -6.06 -10.48
CA GLN A 115 5.89 -6.85 -11.57
C GLN A 115 4.37 -6.95 -11.41
N SER A 116 3.90 -7.25 -10.20
CA SER A 116 2.47 -7.30 -9.88
C SER A 116 1.81 -5.95 -10.17
N LEU A 117 2.45 -4.85 -9.77
CA LEU A 117 1.95 -3.49 -10.00
C LEU A 117 1.96 -3.12 -11.48
N ALA A 118 2.97 -3.50 -12.22
CA ALA A 118 3.06 -3.26 -13.66
C ALA A 118 2.03 -4.03 -14.47
N GLY A 119 1.51 -5.15 -13.93
CA GLY A 119 0.53 -6.00 -14.58
C GLY A 119 1.07 -6.80 -15.77
N GLN A 120 2.37 -6.87 -15.93
CA GLN A 120 3.07 -7.60 -16.98
C GLN A 120 4.48 -7.97 -16.53
N VAL A 121 5.00 -9.05 -17.07
CA VAL A 121 6.41 -9.42 -16.89
C VAL A 121 7.29 -8.37 -17.55
N PHE A 122 8.31 -7.91 -16.86
CA PHE A 122 9.31 -6.99 -17.38
C PHE A 122 10.71 -7.38 -16.93
N THR A 123 11.69 -6.97 -17.70
CA THR A 123 13.09 -7.11 -17.34
C THR A 123 13.58 -5.79 -16.77
N PRO A 124 14.17 -5.76 -15.56
CA PRO A 124 14.83 -4.56 -15.05
C PRO A 124 15.96 -4.14 -15.96
N VAL A 125 15.89 -2.94 -16.51
CA VAL A 125 16.90 -2.40 -17.45
C VAL A 125 17.91 -1.53 -16.71
N GLN A 126 17.47 -0.95 -15.57
CA GLN A 126 18.28 -0.08 -14.76
C GLN A 126 17.83 -0.19 -13.31
N VAL A 127 18.77 -0.46 -12.44
CA VAL A 127 18.55 -0.38 -11.00
C VAL A 127 18.75 1.07 -10.57
N GLY A 128 17.70 1.66 -10.04
CA GLY A 128 17.73 3.01 -9.51
C GLY A 128 18.44 3.10 -8.15
N ASN A 129 18.36 4.25 -7.52
CA ASN A 129 18.88 4.46 -6.17
C ASN A 129 18.10 3.61 -5.15
N ILE A 130 18.79 2.68 -4.52
CA ILE A 130 18.29 1.97 -3.34
C ILE A 130 18.89 2.65 -2.10
N LYS A 131 18.03 3.07 -1.17
CA LYS A 131 18.45 3.67 0.10
C LYS A 131 17.92 2.83 1.23
N TYR A 132 18.81 2.23 1.99
CA TYR A 132 18.50 1.55 3.24
C TYR A 132 18.67 2.55 4.37
N LYS A 133 17.61 2.88 5.08
CA LYS A 133 17.65 3.85 6.19
C LYS A 133 17.84 3.17 7.53
N GLU A 134 17.24 1.99 7.68
CA GLU A 134 17.21 1.24 8.91
C GLU A 134 17.39 -0.25 8.62
N PRO A 135 18.09 -0.99 9.49
CA PRO A 135 18.20 -2.43 9.37
C PRO A 135 16.83 -3.07 9.63
N VAL A 136 16.58 -4.19 8.98
CA VAL A 136 15.35 -5.00 9.13
C VAL A 136 15.76 -6.34 9.72
N GLY A 137 15.12 -6.72 10.83
CA GLY A 137 15.34 -8.02 11.47
C GLY A 137 14.37 -9.10 10.95
N SER A 138 14.57 -10.34 11.39
CA SER A 138 13.61 -11.41 11.14
C SER A 138 12.33 -11.21 11.95
N GLY A 139 11.20 -11.73 11.45
CA GLY A 139 9.91 -11.61 12.10
C GLY A 139 9.28 -10.24 12.03
N GLU A 140 9.90 -9.29 11.34
CA GLU A 140 9.32 -7.97 11.13
C GLU A 140 8.30 -8.01 9.98
N GLN A 141 7.27 -7.21 10.12
CA GLN A 141 6.28 -6.99 9.06
C GLN A 141 6.50 -5.61 8.44
N LEU A 142 6.73 -5.61 7.14
CA LEU A 142 6.97 -4.40 6.36
C LEU A 142 5.75 -4.09 5.49
N VAL A 143 5.45 -2.81 5.37
CA VAL A 143 4.45 -2.30 4.42
C VAL A 143 5.17 -1.79 3.18
N LEU A 144 4.86 -2.37 2.03
CA LEU A 144 5.36 -1.92 0.74
C LEU A 144 4.35 -0.99 0.09
N LYS A 145 4.80 0.21 -0.24
CA LYS A 145 4.03 1.15 -1.08
C LYS A 145 4.70 1.25 -2.44
N GLY A 146 3.95 0.93 -3.50
CA GLY A 146 4.41 1.06 -4.87
C GLY A 146 3.62 2.09 -5.65
N LYS A 147 4.30 2.83 -6.52
CA LYS A 147 3.64 3.71 -7.50
C LYS A 147 4.42 3.74 -8.81
N ILE A 148 3.70 3.77 -9.92
CA ILE A 148 4.28 4.08 -11.22
C ILE A 148 4.32 5.60 -11.34
N ALA A 149 5.53 6.19 -11.37
CA ALA A 149 5.71 7.62 -11.38
C ALA A 149 5.76 8.19 -12.80
N LEU A 150 6.29 7.43 -13.74
CA LEU A 150 6.41 7.84 -15.12
C LEU A 150 6.27 6.60 -16.03
N MET A 151 5.52 6.75 -17.10
CA MET A 151 5.38 5.75 -18.15
C MET A 151 5.80 6.36 -19.47
N LYS A 152 6.86 5.81 -20.07
CA LYS A 152 7.27 6.09 -21.45
C LYS A 152 6.98 4.85 -22.30
N VAL A 153 6.91 4.98 -23.60
CA VAL A 153 6.46 3.94 -24.53
C VAL A 153 7.01 2.53 -24.19
N ASN A 154 8.30 2.44 -23.82
CA ASN A 154 8.95 1.16 -23.52
C ASN A 154 9.57 1.10 -22.11
N ARG A 155 9.27 2.03 -21.21
CA ARG A 155 9.87 2.10 -19.87
C ARG A 155 8.86 2.56 -18.85
N LYS A 156 8.85 1.88 -17.69
CA LYS A 156 8.09 2.29 -16.51
C LYS A 156 9.06 2.61 -15.39
N TYR A 157 8.85 3.74 -14.73
CA TYR A 157 9.58 4.12 -13.53
C TYR A 157 8.69 3.82 -12.34
N ILE A 158 9.11 2.84 -11.54
CA ILE A 158 8.35 2.35 -10.41
C ILE A 158 9.12 2.69 -9.13
N TYR A 159 8.46 3.38 -8.22
CA TYR A 159 8.99 3.67 -6.89
C TYR A 159 8.36 2.72 -5.89
N ILE A 160 9.19 2.02 -5.13
CA ILE A 160 8.76 1.16 -4.05
C ILE A 160 9.44 1.63 -2.77
N SER A 161 8.65 1.78 -1.73
CA SER A 161 9.12 2.16 -0.40
C SER A 161 8.67 1.11 0.59
N PHE A 162 9.59 0.69 1.45
CA PHE A 162 9.33 -0.17 2.59
C PHE A 162 9.19 0.67 3.84
N PHE A 163 8.22 0.33 4.67
CA PHE A 163 8.00 0.94 5.97
C PHE A 163 7.85 -0.16 7.00
N LYS A 164 8.53 -0.04 8.12
CA LYS A 164 8.22 -0.86 9.28
C LYS A 164 6.81 -0.52 9.76
N SER A 165 6.04 -1.49 10.19
CA SER A 165 4.66 -1.25 10.66
C SER A 165 4.62 -0.24 11.82
N CYS A 166 5.66 -0.21 12.67
CA CYS A 166 5.82 0.79 13.73
C CYS A 166 6.13 2.20 13.23
N LEU A 167 6.75 2.37 12.04
CA LEU A 167 7.16 3.66 11.48
C LEU A 167 6.09 4.33 10.59
N LEU A 168 4.96 3.68 10.38
CA LEU A 168 3.79 4.37 9.86
C LEU A 168 3.34 5.53 10.78
N TYR A 169 3.99 5.63 11.96
CA TYR A 169 3.68 6.58 13.03
C TYR A 169 4.44 7.90 12.93
N THR A 170 5.50 8.01 12.13
CA THR A 170 6.40 9.16 12.13
C THR A 170 6.64 9.74 10.74
N SER A 171 5.58 10.19 10.06
CA SER A 171 5.79 11.12 8.95
C SER A 171 5.03 12.40 9.26
N PRO A 172 5.72 13.56 9.34
CA PRO A 172 5.08 14.84 9.50
C PRO A 172 4.19 15.21 8.31
#